data_6cc1c90c807406f5805e61ad4038d821
#
_entry.id   6cc1c90c807406f5805e61ad4038d821
#
_cell.length_a   1.000
_cell.length_b   1.000
_cell.length_c   1.000
_cell.angle_alpha   90.00
_cell.angle_beta   90.00
_cell.angle_gamma   90.00
#
_symmetry.space_group_name_H-M   'P 1'
#
loop_
_entity.id
_entity.type
_entity.pdbx_description
1 polymer ?
#
loop_
_entity_poly.entity_id
_entity_poly.type
_entity_poly.pdbx_seq_one_letter_code
_entity_poly.pdbx_strand_id
1 'polypeptide(L)'
;DTIGQTIDLIQDGKDIFSNQYVILALTFAAFFYVRRLQQRTGWMLLNPILIAIILLIVYLKVTGVPFEVYKQDAQLIDFWLKPAVVALGVPLYLQLDAIKRLWLPIVLSQLVGCLVGIVSVVLVAQYFHAPKFIILSLASKSVTTPIAMEVTQSLGGIPSLTAAVVVITGIIGALVGFKALTIGHVKSPIAQGLSMGAASHAVGASTAMAYSSKYGAFASLGITLNGIFTALLTPTVLQIGRASVGKECLRLCRS
;
A
#
# COMPACT_ATOMS: atom_id res chain seq x y z
N ASP A 1 24.56 20.08 -40.99
CA ASP A 1 23.67 20.83 -40.08
C ASP A 1 22.29 20.15 -39.86
N THR A 2 21.88 19.30 -40.78
CA THR A 2 20.58 18.56 -40.63
C THR A 2 20.57 17.58 -39.45
N ILE A 3 21.72 17.00 -39.12
CA ILE A 3 21.88 16.06 -38.00
C ILE A 3 21.77 16.78 -36.64
N GLY A 4 22.36 18.01 -36.57
CA GLY A 4 22.25 18.85 -35.38
C GLY A 4 20.81 19.25 -35.08
N GLN A 5 20.09 19.72 -36.10
CA GLN A 5 18.67 20.09 -35.98
C GLN A 5 17.78 18.89 -35.60
N THR A 6 18.11 17.70 -36.07
CA THR A 6 17.36 16.49 -35.73
C THR A 6 17.61 16.06 -34.26
N ILE A 7 18.83 16.23 -33.79
CA ILE A 7 19.21 15.97 -32.39
C ILE A 7 18.52 16.97 -31.44
N ASP A 8 18.51 18.26 -31.82
CA ASP A 8 17.85 19.32 -31.04
C ASP A 8 16.33 19.11 -30.97
N LEU A 9 15.68 18.68 -32.06
CA LEU A 9 14.26 18.35 -32.09
C LEU A 9 13.92 17.11 -31.26
N ILE A 10 14.81 16.13 -31.21
CA ILE A 10 14.64 14.93 -30.36
C ILE A 10 14.85 15.29 -28.88
N GLN A 11 15.78 16.20 -28.60
CA GLN A 11 16.06 16.70 -27.24
C GLN A 11 14.89 17.56 -26.73
N ASP A 12 14.43 18.53 -27.51
CA ASP A 12 13.23 19.33 -27.23
C ASP A 12 11.98 18.48 -27.04
N GLY A 13 11.80 17.43 -27.84
CA GLY A 13 10.72 16.46 -27.69
C GLY A 13 10.79 15.72 -26.33
N LYS A 14 11.97 15.31 -25.89
CA LYS A 14 12.17 14.66 -24.60
C LYS A 14 11.91 15.62 -23.43
N ASP A 15 12.32 16.89 -23.56
CA ASP A 15 12.09 17.91 -22.55
C ASP A 15 10.61 18.25 -22.37
N ILE A 16 9.80 18.17 -23.44
CA ILE A 16 8.35 18.33 -23.35
C ILE A 16 7.72 17.14 -22.58
N PHE A 17 8.15 15.91 -22.84
CA PHE A 17 7.63 14.72 -22.16
C PHE A 17 8.14 14.57 -20.72
N SER A 18 9.26 15.18 -20.35
CA SER A 18 9.79 15.26 -18.98
C SER A 18 9.33 16.50 -18.21
N ASN A 19 8.44 17.32 -18.78
CA ASN A 19 7.93 18.51 -18.11
C ASN A 19 6.99 18.13 -16.95
N GLN A 20 7.24 18.69 -15.76
CA GLN A 20 6.49 18.47 -14.54
C GLN A 20 4.97 18.59 -14.76
N TYR A 21 4.51 19.59 -15.49
CA TYR A 21 3.08 19.81 -15.74
C TYR A 21 2.46 18.73 -16.61
N VAL A 22 3.22 18.23 -17.59
CA VAL A 22 2.78 17.14 -18.49
C VAL A 22 2.67 15.85 -17.70
N ILE A 23 3.65 15.53 -16.87
CA ILE A 23 3.65 14.34 -16.00
C ILE A 23 2.48 14.37 -15.02
N LEU A 24 2.24 15.51 -14.37
CA LEU A 24 1.11 15.68 -13.46
C LEU A 24 -0.23 15.55 -14.18
N ALA A 25 -0.39 16.26 -15.31
CA ALA A 25 -1.61 16.19 -16.12
C ALA A 25 -1.90 14.77 -16.59
N LEU A 26 -0.88 14.05 -17.06
CA LEU A 26 -1.01 12.67 -17.51
C LEU A 26 -1.40 11.73 -16.36
N THR A 27 -0.80 11.90 -15.17
CA THR A 27 -1.11 11.09 -14.00
C THR A 27 -2.58 11.25 -13.60
N PHE A 28 -3.07 12.49 -13.50
CA PHE A 28 -4.46 12.76 -13.19
C PHE A 28 -5.40 12.31 -14.31
N ALA A 29 -5.06 12.59 -15.57
CA ALA A 29 -5.88 12.19 -16.71
C ALA A 29 -6.02 10.66 -16.80
N ALA A 30 -4.93 9.91 -16.64
CA ALA A 30 -4.96 8.45 -16.61
C ALA A 30 -5.89 7.93 -15.51
N PHE A 31 -5.76 8.44 -14.28
CA PHE A 31 -6.60 8.04 -13.16
C PHE A 31 -8.09 8.37 -13.40
N PHE A 32 -8.42 9.59 -13.79
CA PHE A 32 -9.81 10.01 -14.03
C PHE A 32 -10.45 9.28 -15.20
N TYR A 33 -9.70 9.06 -16.29
CA TYR A 33 -10.19 8.33 -17.45
C TYR A 33 -10.54 6.89 -17.09
N VAL A 34 -9.63 6.19 -16.40
CA VAL A 34 -9.87 4.80 -15.99
C VAL A 34 -10.99 4.70 -14.96
N ARG A 35 -11.06 5.63 -14.00
CA ARG A 35 -12.17 5.71 -13.06
C ARG A 35 -13.52 5.89 -13.76
N ARG A 36 -13.60 6.76 -14.76
CA ARG A 36 -14.82 6.95 -15.55
C ARG A 36 -15.18 5.70 -16.36
N LEU A 37 -14.16 5.01 -16.91
CA LEU A 37 -14.34 3.77 -17.64
C LEU A 37 -14.87 2.66 -16.70
N GLN A 38 -14.28 2.51 -15.50
CA GLN A 38 -14.75 1.56 -14.50
C GLN A 38 -16.19 1.83 -14.07
N GLN A 39 -16.55 3.08 -13.86
CA GLN A 39 -17.93 3.46 -13.50
C GLN A 39 -18.95 3.12 -14.60
N ARG A 40 -18.54 3.16 -15.87
CA ARG A 40 -19.40 2.80 -17.00
C ARG A 40 -19.51 1.30 -17.25
N THR A 41 -18.42 0.57 -17.07
CA THR A 41 -18.34 -0.87 -17.37
C THR A 41 -18.71 -1.74 -16.18
N GLY A 42 -18.58 -1.23 -14.95
CA GLY A 42 -18.77 -2.01 -13.73
C GLY A 42 -17.72 -3.11 -13.51
N TRP A 43 -16.71 -3.18 -14.37
CA TRP A 43 -15.67 -4.23 -14.29
C TRP A 43 -14.73 -4.00 -13.11
N MET A 44 -14.72 -4.96 -12.20
CA MET A 44 -13.92 -4.94 -10.98
C MET A 44 -12.40 -4.97 -11.27
N LEU A 45 -12.01 -5.61 -12.37
CA LEU A 45 -10.60 -5.70 -12.83
C LEU A 45 -10.06 -4.35 -13.35
N LEU A 46 -10.94 -3.43 -13.77
CA LEU A 46 -10.57 -2.07 -14.15
C LEU A 46 -10.35 -1.19 -12.91
N ASN A 47 -9.55 -1.67 -11.95
CA ASN A 47 -9.17 -0.84 -10.80
C ASN A 47 -8.40 0.40 -11.29
N PRO A 48 -8.88 1.64 -11.01
CA PRO A 48 -8.27 2.86 -11.54
C PRO A 48 -6.81 3.02 -11.17
N ILE A 49 -6.43 2.59 -9.95
CA ILE A 49 -5.05 2.67 -9.46
C ILE A 49 -4.16 1.71 -10.24
N LEU A 50 -4.58 0.45 -10.40
CA LEU A 50 -3.81 -0.56 -11.13
C LEU A 50 -3.55 -0.14 -12.59
N ILE A 51 -4.62 0.24 -13.29
CA ILE A 51 -4.51 0.60 -14.71
C ILE A 51 -3.72 1.90 -14.90
N ALA A 52 -3.92 2.90 -14.00
CA ALA A 52 -3.14 4.13 -14.05
C ALA A 52 -1.64 3.86 -13.85
N ILE A 53 -1.26 2.99 -12.92
CA ILE A 53 0.14 2.57 -12.71
C ILE A 53 0.70 1.92 -13.99
N ILE A 54 -0.04 0.98 -14.60
CA ILE A 54 0.38 0.32 -15.84
C ILE A 54 0.58 1.34 -16.97
N LEU A 55 -0.38 2.25 -17.16
CA LEU A 55 -0.29 3.30 -18.18
C LEU A 55 0.93 4.20 -17.96
N LEU A 56 1.22 4.59 -16.73
CA LEU A 56 2.39 5.40 -16.40
C LEU A 56 3.70 4.65 -16.64
N ILE A 57 3.77 3.36 -16.28
CA ILE A 57 4.94 2.52 -16.58
C ILE A 57 5.18 2.43 -18.09
N VAL A 58 4.12 2.19 -18.86
CA VAL A 58 4.21 2.14 -20.33
C VAL A 58 4.66 3.48 -20.88
N TYR A 59 4.09 4.59 -20.40
CA TYR A 59 4.48 5.93 -20.79
C TYR A 59 5.98 6.19 -20.57
N LEU A 60 6.48 5.93 -19.35
CA LEU A 60 7.90 6.13 -19.02
C LEU A 60 8.83 5.25 -19.88
N LYS A 61 8.41 4.02 -20.18
CA LYS A 61 9.19 3.14 -21.06
C LYS A 61 9.20 3.59 -22.52
N VAL A 62 8.09 4.07 -23.02
CA VAL A 62 7.96 4.51 -24.43
C VAL A 62 8.68 5.85 -24.64
N THR A 63 8.54 6.79 -23.71
CA THR A 63 9.20 8.11 -23.78
C THR A 63 10.68 8.07 -23.39
N GLY A 64 11.13 7.00 -22.70
CA GLY A 64 12.49 6.88 -22.19
C GLY A 64 12.81 7.82 -21.03
N VAL A 65 11.78 8.41 -20.39
CA VAL A 65 11.95 9.28 -19.21
C VAL A 65 12.38 8.43 -18.02
N PRO A 66 13.52 8.75 -17.36
CA PRO A 66 13.97 8.02 -16.18
C PRO A 66 12.97 8.14 -15.03
N PHE A 67 12.80 7.07 -14.25
CA PHE A 67 11.90 7.08 -13.10
C PHE A 67 12.26 8.15 -12.06
N GLU A 68 13.56 8.47 -11.90
CA GLU A 68 14.00 9.50 -10.96
C GLU A 68 13.50 10.90 -11.34
N VAL A 69 13.41 11.22 -12.64
CA VAL A 69 12.83 12.47 -13.13
C VAL A 69 11.33 12.50 -12.82
N TYR A 70 10.61 11.43 -13.16
CA TYR A 70 9.18 11.30 -12.80
C TYR A 70 8.94 11.48 -11.30
N LYS A 71 9.78 10.89 -10.45
CA LYS A 71 9.67 10.98 -8.99
C LYS A 71 9.90 12.42 -8.47
N GLN A 72 10.85 13.14 -9.06
CA GLN A 72 11.09 14.55 -8.71
C GLN A 72 9.89 15.41 -9.09
N ASP A 73 9.37 15.26 -10.30
CA ASP A 73 8.24 16.04 -10.80
C ASP A 73 6.92 15.69 -10.10
N ALA A 74 6.76 14.46 -9.62
CA ALA A 74 5.62 14.02 -8.85
C ALA A 74 5.64 14.46 -7.36
N GLN A 75 6.66 15.18 -6.89
CA GLN A 75 6.75 15.66 -5.49
C GLN A 75 5.54 16.51 -5.08
N LEU A 76 4.92 17.21 -6.02
CA LEU A 76 3.69 17.96 -5.74
C LEU A 76 2.54 17.03 -5.30
N ILE A 77 2.45 15.83 -5.85
CA ILE A 77 1.46 14.81 -5.44
C ILE A 77 1.80 14.32 -4.03
N ASP A 78 3.07 14.04 -3.75
CA ASP A 78 3.54 13.65 -2.42
C ASP A 78 3.27 14.73 -1.36
N PHE A 79 3.41 16.01 -1.72
CA PHE A 79 3.05 17.12 -0.84
C PHE A 79 1.57 17.06 -0.42
N TRP A 80 0.65 16.80 -1.35
CA TRP A 80 -0.77 16.71 -1.08
C TRP A 80 -1.16 15.42 -0.34
N LEU A 81 -0.30 14.41 -0.30
CA LEU A 81 -0.54 13.19 0.46
C LEU A 81 -0.69 13.46 1.96
N LYS A 82 0.13 14.35 2.53
CA LYS A 82 0.08 14.71 3.95
C LYS A 82 -1.26 15.32 4.38
N PRO A 83 -1.77 16.39 3.71
CA PRO A 83 -3.12 16.91 3.98
C PRO A 83 -4.23 15.88 3.76
N ALA A 84 -4.11 15.03 2.73
CA ALA A 84 -5.09 13.97 2.47
C ALA A 84 -5.18 12.96 3.60
N VAL A 85 -4.04 12.57 4.18
CA VAL A 85 -4.01 11.68 5.37
C VAL A 85 -4.67 12.35 6.58
N VAL A 86 -4.40 13.64 6.81
CA VAL A 86 -5.05 14.40 7.90
C VAL A 86 -6.56 14.50 7.69
N ALA A 87 -7.01 14.67 6.45
CA ALA A 87 -8.44 14.72 6.11
C ALA A 87 -9.20 13.42 6.44
N LEU A 88 -8.52 12.26 6.51
CA LEU A 88 -9.11 11.01 6.99
C LEU A 88 -9.52 11.07 8.48
N GLY A 89 -9.00 12.02 9.24
CA GLY A 89 -9.42 12.29 10.61
C GLY A 89 -10.88 12.80 10.71
N VAL A 90 -11.42 13.43 9.67
CA VAL A 90 -12.79 13.98 9.69
C VAL A 90 -13.84 12.86 9.81
N PRO A 91 -13.88 11.84 8.94
CA PRO A 91 -14.82 10.72 9.11
C PRO A 91 -14.60 9.98 10.45
N LEU A 92 -13.36 9.90 10.92
CA LEU A 92 -13.00 9.29 12.20
C LEU A 92 -13.66 10.07 13.36
N TYR A 93 -13.54 11.39 13.37
CA TYR A 93 -14.15 12.27 14.38
C TYR A 93 -15.68 12.11 14.41
N LEU A 94 -16.33 12.04 13.26
CA LEU A 94 -17.78 11.83 13.14
C LEU A 94 -18.28 10.50 13.73
N GLN A 95 -17.39 9.51 13.91
CA GLN A 95 -17.71 8.21 14.50
C GLN A 95 -17.11 8.02 15.90
N LEU A 96 -16.65 9.11 16.53
CA LEU A 96 -15.90 9.05 17.80
C LEU A 96 -16.68 8.37 18.93
N ASP A 97 -18.00 8.60 19.03
CA ASP A 97 -18.83 7.98 20.06
C ASP A 97 -18.95 6.46 19.90
N ALA A 98 -19.07 5.98 18.67
CA ALA A 98 -19.06 4.55 18.37
C ALA A 98 -17.68 3.92 18.68
N ILE A 99 -16.60 4.64 18.37
CA ILE A 99 -15.22 4.22 18.65
C ILE A 99 -15.00 4.14 20.17
N LYS A 100 -15.42 5.15 20.93
CA LYS A 100 -15.29 5.15 22.39
C LYS A 100 -16.05 4.02 23.06
N ARG A 101 -17.22 3.66 22.55
CA ARG A 101 -18.02 2.53 23.09
C ARG A 101 -17.39 1.16 22.80
N LEU A 102 -16.69 1.03 21.68
CA LEU A 102 -16.15 -0.23 21.18
C LEU A 102 -14.61 -0.25 21.16
N TRP A 103 -13.95 0.64 21.92
CA TRP A 103 -12.50 0.80 21.86
C TRP A 103 -11.73 -0.49 22.13
N LEU A 104 -12.16 -1.24 23.16
CA LEU A 104 -11.47 -2.47 23.56
C LEU A 104 -11.56 -3.58 22.49
N PRO A 105 -12.75 -3.96 21.96
CA PRO A 105 -12.82 -4.92 20.87
C PRO A 105 -12.13 -4.43 19.58
N ILE A 106 -12.15 -3.12 19.30
CA ILE A 106 -11.43 -2.56 18.15
C ILE A 106 -9.91 -2.75 18.30
N VAL A 107 -9.36 -2.32 19.43
CA VAL A 107 -7.91 -2.41 19.69
C VAL A 107 -7.45 -3.87 19.69
N LEU A 108 -8.16 -4.76 20.40
CA LEU A 108 -7.81 -6.17 20.47
C LEU A 108 -7.90 -6.86 19.09
N SER A 109 -8.97 -6.60 18.34
CA SER A 109 -9.11 -7.20 16.99
C SER A 109 -8.03 -6.72 16.03
N GLN A 110 -7.64 -5.44 16.08
CA GLN A 110 -6.56 -4.89 15.25
C GLN A 110 -5.19 -5.43 15.65
N LEU A 111 -4.93 -5.56 16.96
CA LEU A 111 -3.69 -6.17 17.47
C LEU A 111 -3.55 -7.63 17.00
N VAL A 112 -4.59 -8.43 17.19
CA VAL A 112 -4.61 -9.84 16.76
C VAL A 112 -4.50 -9.92 15.24
N GLY A 113 -5.25 -9.10 14.49
CA GLY A 113 -5.19 -9.04 13.04
C GLY A 113 -3.79 -8.69 12.52
N CYS A 114 -3.13 -7.72 13.15
CA CYS A 114 -1.76 -7.33 12.82
C CYS A 114 -0.78 -8.49 13.07
N LEU A 115 -0.83 -9.12 14.25
CA LEU A 115 0.03 -10.26 14.59
C LEU A 115 -0.17 -11.43 13.61
N VAL A 116 -1.42 -11.81 13.35
CA VAL A 116 -1.74 -12.87 12.38
C VAL A 116 -1.23 -12.48 10.99
N GLY A 117 -1.38 -11.23 10.58
CA GLY A 117 -0.89 -10.73 9.29
C GLY A 117 0.63 -10.83 9.15
N ILE A 118 1.39 -10.45 10.18
CA ILE A 118 2.85 -10.53 10.19
C ILE A 118 3.30 -12.00 10.22
N VAL A 119 2.80 -12.78 11.18
CA VAL A 119 3.21 -14.17 11.38
C VAL A 119 2.86 -15.03 10.16
N SER A 120 1.66 -14.91 9.61
CA SER A 120 1.25 -15.70 8.45
C SER A 120 2.14 -15.46 7.23
N VAL A 121 2.48 -14.20 6.92
CA VAL A 121 3.34 -13.90 5.78
C VAL A 121 4.77 -14.38 6.00
N VAL A 122 5.28 -14.27 7.22
CA VAL A 122 6.61 -14.77 7.57
C VAL A 122 6.66 -16.30 7.43
N LEU A 123 5.68 -17.02 7.97
CA LEU A 123 5.59 -18.48 7.87
C LEU A 123 5.46 -18.96 6.42
N VAL A 124 4.61 -18.30 5.62
CA VAL A 124 4.45 -18.63 4.19
C VAL A 124 5.76 -18.39 3.44
N ALA A 125 6.42 -17.26 3.65
CA ALA A 125 7.68 -16.95 2.99
C ALA A 125 8.80 -17.92 3.41
N GLN A 126 8.85 -18.34 4.68
CA GLN A 126 9.76 -19.35 5.17
C GLN A 126 9.48 -20.72 4.56
N TYR A 127 8.21 -21.12 4.44
CA TYR A 127 7.82 -22.38 3.79
C TYR A 127 8.31 -22.46 2.34
N PHE A 128 8.28 -21.33 1.61
CA PHE A 128 8.85 -21.23 0.27
C PHE A 128 10.37 -21.00 0.24
N HIS A 129 11.07 -21.12 1.36
CA HIS A 129 12.51 -20.91 1.49
C HIS A 129 12.98 -19.54 0.97
N ALA A 130 12.13 -18.51 1.11
CA ALA A 130 12.50 -17.18 0.68
C ALA A 130 13.70 -16.64 1.46
N PRO A 131 14.67 -15.98 0.79
CA PRO A 131 15.79 -15.34 1.47
C PRO A 131 15.33 -14.36 2.54
N LYS A 132 16.14 -14.22 3.60
CA LYS A 132 15.81 -13.41 4.78
C LYS A 132 15.40 -11.97 4.44
N PHE A 133 16.11 -11.31 3.51
CA PHE A 133 15.79 -9.94 3.11
C PHE A 133 14.43 -9.83 2.43
N ILE A 134 13.94 -10.88 1.75
CA ILE A 134 12.59 -10.95 1.19
C ILE A 134 11.56 -11.07 2.32
N ILE A 135 11.78 -11.97 3.29
CA ILE A 135 10.88 -12.14 4.44
C ILE A 135 10.71 -10.82 5.19
N LEU A 136 11.82 -10.10 5.44
CA LEU A 136 11.80 -8.80 6.11
C LEU A 136 11.04 -7.74 5.30
N SER A 137 11.13 -7.81 3.96
CA SER A 137 10.43 -6.89 3.06
C SER A 137 8.92 -7.17 2.98
N LEU A 138 8.49 -8.41 3.18
CA LEU A 138 7.08 -8.82 3.12
C LEU A 138 6.35 -8.60 4.44
N ALA A 139 7.04 -8.55 5.57
CA ALA A 139 6.45 -8.55 6.90
C ALA A 139 5.53 -7.34 7.15
N SER A 140 5.85 -6.18 6.59
CA SER A 140 5.10 -4.93 6.76
C SER A 140 4.12 -4.63 5.60
N LYS A 141 3.75 -5.62 4.79
CA LYS A 141 2.94 -5.46 3.56
C LYS A 141 1.54 -4.86 3.73
N SER A 142 0.98 -4.89 4.94
CA SER A 142 -0.42 -4.53 5.20
C SER A 142 -0.62 -3.10 5.71
N VAL A 143 0.42 -2.28 5.73
CA VAL A 143 0.36 -0.88 6.14
C VAL A 143 0.63 0.07 4.97
N THR A 144 0.51 1.38 5.22
CA THR A 144 0.80 2.38 4.18
C THR A 144 2.25 2.31 3.72
N THR A 145 2.48 2.57 2.43
CA THR A 145 3.81 2.46 1.81
C THR A 145 4.92 3.17 2.58
N PRO A 146 4.76 4.41 3.06
CA PRO A 146 5.81 5.09 3.83
C PRO A 146 6.18 4.35 5.12
N ILE A 147 5.18 3.92 5.90
CA ILE A 147 5.41 3.17 7.16
C ILE A 147 6.07 1.83 6.86
N ALA A 148 5.57 1.12 5.84
CA ALA A 148 6.12 -0.18 5.45
C ALA A 148 7.59 -0.09 5.02
N MET A 149 7.94 0.92 4.23
CA MET A 149 9.32 1.13 3.77
C MET A 149 10.27 1.45 4.93
N GLU A 150 9.86 2.32 5.85
CA GLU A 150 10.63 2.70 7.03
C GLU A 150 10.90 1.50 7.95
N VAL A 151 9.86 0.72 8.26
CA VAL A 151 9.98 -0.52 9.03
C VAL A 151 10.90 -1.51 8.34
N THR A 152 10.76 -1.69 7.03
CA THR A 152 11.60 -2.59 6.25
C THR A 152 13.06 -2.15 6.25
N GLN A 153 13.33 -0.87 6.08
CA GLN A 153 14.67 -0.30 6.10
C GLN A 153 15.34 -0.52 7.45
N SER A 154 14.64 -0.28 8.56
CA SER A 154 15.14 -0.49 9.92
C SER A 154 15.51 -1.97 10.20
N LEU A 155 14.87 -2.91 9.50
CA LEU A 155 15.09 -4.35 9.64
C LEU A 155 16.16 -4.90 8.68
N GLY A 156 16.62 -4.11 7.71
CA GLY A 156 17.58 -4.53 6.69
C GLY A 156 16.95 -5.33 5.54
N GLY A 157 15.66 -5.08 5.25
CA GLY A 157 14.98 -5.55 4.04
C GLY A 157 15.18 -4.59 2.85
N ILE A 158 14.42 -4.81 1.77
CA ILE A 158 14.46 -4.00 0.54
C ILE A 158 13.22 -3.10 0.47
N PRO A 159 13.31 -1.78 0.74
CA PRO A 159 12.16 -0.88 0.78
C PRO A 159 11.40 -0.79 -0.56
N SER A 160 12.08 -0.83 -1.70
CA SER A 160 11.44 -0.81 -3.02
C SER A 160 10.58 -2.05 -3.28
N LEU A 161 11.04 -3.23 -2.85
CA LEU A 161 10.26 -4.46 -2.90
C LEU A 161 9.03 -4.35 -2.01
N THR A 162 9.19 -3.84 -0.80
CA THR A 162 8.08 -3.60 0.13
C THR A 162 7.03 -2.67 -0.48
N ALA A 163 7.45 -1.57 -1.09
CA ALA A 163 6.53 -0.64 -1.75
C ALA A 163 5.69 -1.33 -2.83
N ALA A 164 6.32 -2.14 -3.68
CA ALA A 164 5.62 -2.90 -4.72
C ALA A 164 4.61 -3.89 -4.12
N VAL A 165 5.00 -4.63 -3.09
CA VAL A 165 4.13 -5.62 -2.44
C VAL A 165 2.97 -4.95 -1.69
N VAL A 166 3.19 -3.81 -1.05
CA VAL A 166 2.13 -3.01 -0.43
C VAL A 166 1.07 -2.62 -1.46
N VAL A 167 1.49 -2.09 -2.62
CA VAL A 167 0.56 -1.71 -3.70
C VAL A 167 -0.25 -2.92 -4.17
N ILE A 168 0.40 -4.04 -4.44
CA ILE A 168 -0.26 -5.29 -4.86
C ILE A 168 -1.25 -5.78 -3.80
N THR A 169 -0.85 -5.78 -2.53
CA THR A 169 -1.71 -6.19 -1.41
C THR A 169 -2.94 -5.29 -1.31
N GLY A 170 -2.77 -3.97 -1.46
CA GLY A 170 -3.88 -3.02 -1.45
C GLY A 170 -4.86 -3.26 -2.59
N ILE A 171 -4.39 -3.50 -3.80
CA ILE A 171 -5.21 -3.77 -4.98
C ILE A 171 -5.99 -5.09 -4.82
N ILE A 172 -5.31 -6.17 -4.42
CA ILE A 172 -5.95 -7.47 -4.18
C ILE A 172 -7.02 -7.32 -3.10
N GLY A 173 -6.72 -6.64 -2.00
CA GLY A 173 -7.67 -6.42 -0.94
C GLY A 173 -8.88 -5.58 -1.36
N ALA A 174 -8.69 -4.56 -2.20
CA ALA A 174 -9.79 -3.77 -2.74
C ALA A 174 -10.71 -4.60 -3.66
N LEU A 175 -10.14 -5.53 -4.42
CA LEU A 175 -10.89 -6.39 -5.35
C LEU A 175 -11.64 -7.53 -4.64
N VAL A 176 -11.00 -8.18 -3.68
CA VAL A 176 -11.47 -9.43 -3.09
C VAL A 176 -11.97 -9.26 -1.66
N GLY A 177 -11.52 -8.21 -0.94
CA GLY A 177 -11.70 -8.06 0.49
C GLY A 177 -13.15 -8.15 0.96
N PHE A 178 -14.06 -7.37 0.39
CA PHE A 178 -15.49 -7.43 0.76
C PHE A 178 -16.13 -8.79 0.45
N LYS A 179 -15.75 -9.43 -0.66
CA LYS A 179 -16.23 -10.79 -0.99
C LYS A 179 -15.72 -11.80 0.03
N ALA A 180 -14.45 -11.75 0.40
CA ALA A 180 -13.87 -12.61 1.41
C ALA A 180 -14.56 -12.44 2.78
N LEU A 181 -14.83 -11.19 3.18
CA LEU A 181 -15.55 -10.89 4.42
C LEU A 181 -17.00 -11.41 4.39
N THR A 182 -17.67 -11.32 3.23
CA THR A 182 -19.02 -11.87 3.05
C THR A 182 -19.02 -13.40 3.14
N ILE A 183 -18.06 -14.08 2.51
CA ILE A 183 -17.86 -15.53 2.60
C ILE A 183 -17.56 -15.92 4.05
N GLY A 184 -16.75 -15.13 4.76
CA GLY A 184 -16.45 -15.30 6.18
C GLY A 184 -17.60 -14.93 7.13
N HIS A 185 -18.82 -14.64 6.60
CA HIS A 185 -20.00 -14.25 7.37
C HIS A 185 -19.82 -13.03 8.27
N VAL A 186 -18.86 -12.15 7.96
CA VAL A 186 -18.67 -10.89 8.67
C VAL A 186 -19.70 -9.87 8.17
N LYS A 187 -20.78 -9.68 8.93
CA LYS A 187 -21.90 -8.81 8.54
C LYS A 187 -21.82 -7.39 9.09
N SER A 188 -21.04 -7.16 10.13
CA SER A 188 -20.94 -5.85 10.79
C SER A 188 -20.18 -4.83 9.90
N PRO A 189 -20.76 -3.67 9.56
CA PRO A 189 -20.08 -2.62 8.84
C PRO A 189 -18.81 -2.12 9.53
N ILE A 190 -18.81 -2.12 10.86
CA ILE A 190 -17.63 -1.75 11.67
C ILE A 190 -16.50 -2.74 11.45
N ALA A 191 -16.80 -4.04 11.58
CA ALA A 191 -15.80 -5.10 11.39
C ALA A 191 -15.29 -5.15 9.96
N GLN A 192 -16.17 -5.00 8.96
CA GLN A 192 -15.78 -4.95 7.57
C GLN A 192 -14.89 -3.73 7.26
N GLY A 193 -15.26 -2.54 7.74
CA GLY A 193 -14.45 -1.34 7.59
C GLY A 193 -13.07 -1.51 8.21
N LEU A 194 -12.99 -1.89 9.49
CA LEU A 194 -11.72 -2.14 10.18
C LEU A 194 -10.83 -3.15 9.45
N SER A 195 -11.42 -4.26 8.99
CA SER A 195 -10.68 -5.31 8.27
C SER A 195 -10.14 -4.80 6.93
N MET A 196 -10.93 -4.02 6.18
CA MET A 196 -10.49 -3.43 4.91
C MET A 196 -9.33 -2.45 5.11
N GLY A 197 -9.40 -1.62 6.14
CA GLY A 197 -8.32 -0.70 6.49
C GLY A 197 -7.05 -1.42 6.94
N ALA A 198 -7.18 -2.43 7.79
CA ALA A 198 -6.04 -3.18 8.32
C ALA A 198 -5.35 -4.07 7.28
N ALA A 199 -6.11 -4.72 6.39
CA ALA A 199 -5.54 -5.65 5.41
C ALA A 199 -5.06 -4.96 4.14
N SER A 200 -5.72 -3.86 3.72
CA SER A 200 -5.55 -3.26 2.40
C SER A 200 -5.26 -1.76 2.44
N HIS A 201 -4.92 -1.26 3.61
CA HIS A 201 -4.50 0.11 3.91
C HIS A 201 -5.36 1.18 3.18
N ALA A 202 -4.75 2.22 2.58
CA ALA A 202 -5.44 3.35 1.95
C ALA A 202 -6.34 2.91 0.77
N VAL A 203 -5.94 1.90 -0.02
CA VAL A 203 -6.72 1.39 -1.16
C VAL A 203 -7.99 0.68 -0.66
N GLY A 204 -7.88 -0.12 0.40
CA GLY A 204 -9.02 -0.75 1.06
C GLY A 204 -9.97 0.27 1.69
N ALA A 205 -9.43 1.33 2.31
CA ALA A 205 -10.23 2.39 2.90
C ALA A 205 -10.98 3.21 1.84
N SER A 206 -10.36 3.53 0.71
CA SER A 206 -11.05 4.21 -0.39
C SER A 206 -12.20 3.37 -0.96
N THR A 207 -12.00 2.06 -1.06
CA THR A 207 -13.05 1.11 -1.46
C THR A 207 -14.17 1.07 -0.41
N ALA A 208 -13.82 1.00 0.88
CA ALA A 208 -14.80 1.03 1.97
C ALA A 208 -15.59 2.35 2.00
N MET A 209 -14.94 3.49 1.78
CA MET A 209 -15.58 4.80 1.70
C MET A 209 -16.61 4.88 0.56
N ALA A 210 -16.36 4.20 -0.55
CA ALA A 210 -17.30 4.13 -1.67
C ALA A 210 -18.61 3.39 -1.32
N TYR A 211 -18.60 2.50 -0.34
CA TYR A 211 -19.81 1.85 0.17
C TYR A 211 -20.62 2.78 1.10
N SER A 212 -19.98 3.39 2.08
CA SER A 212 -20.56 4.44 2.90
C SER A 212 -19.51 5.13 3.78
N SER A 213 -19.82 6.33 4.29
CA SER A 213 -18.99 7.07 5.24
C SER A 213 -18.67 6.26 6.51
N LYS A 214 -19.60 5.42 6.98
CA LYS A 214 -19.40 4.56 8.15
C LYS A 214 -18.29 3.53 7.90
N TYR A 215 -18.33 2.81 6.78
CA TYR A 215 -17.28 1.86 6.40
C TYR A 215 -15.92 2.55 6.26
N GLY A 216 -15.89 3.71 5.61
CA GLY A 216 -14.67 4.50 5.43
C GLY A 216 -14.07 5.00 6.74
N ALA A 217 -14.89 5.47 7.68
CA ALA A 217 -14.43 5.91 8.99
C ALA A 217 -13.73 4.79 9.77
N PHE A 218 -14.35 3.62 9.84
CA PHE A 218 -13.73 2.46 10.51
C PHE A 218 -12.54 1.89 9.74
N ALA A 219 -12.52 1.99 8.42
CA ALA A 219 -11.34 1.64 7.63
C ALA A 219 -10.17 2.59 7.92
N SER A 220 -10.41 3.89 8.04
CA SER A 220 -9.39 4.87 8.43
C SER A 220 -8.81 4.58 9.81
N LEU A 221 -9.67 4.20 10.77
CA LEU A 221 -9.22 3.75 12.09
C LEU A 221 -8.39 2.47 12.00
N GLY A 222 -8.81 1.51 11.17
CA GLY A 222 -8.06 0.28 10.90
C GLY A 222 -6.66 0.54 10.35
N ILE A 223 -6.51 1.48 9.40
CA ILE A 223 -5.21 1.89 8.87
C ILE A 223 -4.31 2.43 9.99
N THR A 224 -4.86 3.35 10.79
CA THR A 224 -4.08 4.03 11.85
C THR A 224 -3.58 3.05 12.90
N LEU A 225 -4.48 2.21 13.43
CA LEU A 225 -4.13 1.23 14.46
C LEU A 225 -3.17 0.16 13.91
N ASN A 226 -3.46 -0.36 12.71
CA ASN A 226 -2.58 -1.35 12.09
C ASN A 226 -1.19 -0.77 11.78
N GLY A 227 -1.12 0.51 11.37
CA GLY A 227 0.14 1.23 11.18
C GLY A 227 0.98 1.28 12.46
N ILE A 228 0.38 1.68 13.58
CA ILE A 228 1.03 1.74 14.89
C ILE A 228 1.48 0.34 15.33
N PHE A 229 0.59 -0.65 15.29
CA PHE A 229 0.91 -2.01 15.71
C PHE A 229 1.99 -2.65 14.84
N THR A 230 1.94 -2.47 13.52
CA THR A 230 2.97 -3.00 12.62
C THR A 230 4.33 -2.36 12.91
N ALA A 231 4.39 -1.06 13.11
CA ALA A 231 5.64 -0.37 13.42
C ALA A 231 6.27 -0.87 14.73
N LEU A 232 5.46 -1.18 15.75
CA LEU A 232 5.92 -1.67 17.04
C LEU A 232 6.20 -3.18 17.06
N LEU A 233 5.30 -3.98 16.44
CA LEU A 233 5.35 -5.43 16.57
C LEU A 233 6.27 -6.09 15.54
N THR A 234 6.39 -5.55 14.31
CA THR A 234 7.21 -6.18 13.28
C THR A 234 8.68 -6.31 13.70
N PRO A 235 9.36 -5.27 14.21
CA PRO A 235 10.72 -5.41 14.71
C PRO A 235 10.82 -6.44 15.84
N THR A 236 9.89 -6.41 16.78
CA THR A 236 9.88 -7.30 17.95
C THR A 236 9.68 -8.77 17.54
N VAL A 237 8.68 -9.05 16.72
CA VAL A 237 8.37 -10.42 16.26
C VAL A 237 9.51 -11.00 15.43
N LEU A 238 10.12 -10.21 14.56
CA LEU A 238 11.21 -10.68 13.70
C LEU A 238 12.55 -10.80 14.43
N GLN A 239 12.78 -10.00 15.49
CA GLN A 239 13.98 -10.14 16.35
C GLN A 239 13.88 -11.37 17.24
N ILE A 240 12.70 -11.69 17.78
CA ILE A 240 12.47 -12.94 18.53
C ILE A 240 12.69 -14.15 17.62
N GLY A 241 12.22 -14.10 16.37
CA GLY A 241 12.51 -15.14 15.36
C GLY A 241 14.02 -15.28 15.06
N ARG A 242 14.80 -14.19 15.11
CA ARG A 242 16.26 -14.23 14.97
C ARG A 242 16.94 -14.99 16.11
N ALA A 243 16.48 -14.81 17.33
CA ALA A 243 17.07 -15.48 18.49
C ALA A 243 16.83 -17.00 18.49
N SER A 244 15.73 -17.47 17.91
CA SER A 244 15.43 -18.90 17.78
C SER A 244 16.22 -19.58 16.66
N VAL A 245 16.33 -18.93 15.49
CA VAL A 245 17.09 -19.46 14.32
C VAL A 245 18.61 -19.42 14.58
N GLY A 246 19.11 -18.43 15.31
CA GLY A 246 20.53 -18.36 15.69
C GLY A 246 20.97 -19.50 16.60
N LYS A 247 20.08 -20.05 17.42
CA LYS A 247 20.37 -21.21 18.28
C LYS A 247 20.45 -22.53 17.49
N GLU A 248 19.74 -22.66 16.38
CA GLU A 248 19.83 -23.86 15.52
C GLU A 248 21.11 -23.87 14.68
N CYS A 249 21.54 -22.71 14.14
CA CYS A 249 22.85 -22.61 13.47
C CYS A 249 24.01 -22.93 14.39
N LEU A 250 23.97 -22.53 15.66
CA LEU A 250 25.01 -22.86 16.64
C LEU A 250 25.02 -24.34 17.04
N ARG A 251 23.91 -25.05 16.93
CA ARG A 251 23.83 -26.51 17.14
C ARG A 251 24.40 -27.30 15.96
N LEU A 252 24.16 -26.84 14.72
CA LEU A 252 24.65 -27.51 13.52
C LEU A 252 26.15 -27.27 13.25
N CYS A 253 26.76 -26.21 13.77
CA CYS A 253 28.20 -25.98 13.68
C CYS A 253 28.99 -26.66 14.80
N ARG A 254 28.36 -27.43 15.69
CA ARG A 254 29.00 -28.14 16.83
C ARG A 254 28.94 -29.66 16.68
N SER A 255 28.44 -30.16 15.61
CA SER A 255 28.52 -31.57 15.14
C SER A 255 29.40 -31.64 13.87
#